data_0a9054c7eb8f4c8c5fca83dee87f9953
#
_entry.id   0a9054c7eb8f4c8c5fca83dee87f9953
#
_cell.length_a   1.000
_cell.length_b   1.000
_cell.length_c   1.000
_cell.angle_alpha   90.00
_cell.angle_beta   90.00
_cell.angle_gamma   90.00
#
_symmetry.space_group_name_H-M   'P 1'
#
loop_
_entity.id
_entity.type
_entity.pdbx_description
1 polymer ?
#
loop_
_entity_poly.entity_id
_entity_poly.type
_entity_poly.pdbx_seq_one_letter_code
_entity_poly.pdbx_strand_id
1 'polypeptide(L)'
;DTDSEPLAIGGYLPMERVYSYEPMPSALSPEEQKFITGVQANLWTEYIPTMAQAQYMVLPRMAALCETQWSAPEKKQDYQGFLKRTARLTKIYQLKGWNYATHIFDVNVNIAPNTETGKLDVTASTIDDAPVYYTLDGTEPTTASSKYENGLTIDAACVLRMMAVRPEGNSRITRDSIAFSKSTAKPITMLQPINKPYEFKGATTLVDGMTGDRNYKTGRWIAFYKNDMEAVIDLKEATEISSMTLRTCVEKGDWTFDARGITVEVSDDNKTFRKVASEAYPAMKETDANQIYTHTLTFDPVKTRYVKVTALSEQNIPAWHGGKGNPGFLFVDEIVLN
;
A
#
# COMPACT_ATOMS: atom_id res chain seq x y z
N ASP A 1 2.36 -3.61 -8.94
CA ASP A 1 3.04 -3.09 -10.14
C ASP A 1 2.01 -2.73 -11.20
N THR A 2 1.69 -1.43 -11.29
CA THR A 2 0.69 -0.91 -12.23
C THR A 2 1.20 -0.90 -13.68
N ASP A 3 2.51 -0.94 -13.88
CA ASP A 3 3.14 -0.85 -15.21
C ASP A 3 2.98 -2.15 -16.01
N SER A 4 2.74 -3.26 -15.33
CA SER A 4 2.52 -4.58 -15.95
C SER A 4 1.04 -4.94 -16.14
N GLU A 5 0.12 -4.10 -15.65
CA GLU A 5 -1.32 -4.37 -15.75
C GLU A 5 -1.95 -3.69 -16.96
N PRO A 6 -2.98 -4.30 -17.58
CA PRO A 6 -3.73 -3.67 -18.65
C PRO A 6 -4.39 -2.37 -18.19
N LEU A 7 -4.45 -1.38 -19.08
CA LEU A 7 -5.19 -0.15 -18.83
C LEU A 7 -6.64 -0.46 -18.46
N ALA A 8 -7.13 0.16 -17.38
CA ALA A 8 -8.50 0.01 -16.92
C ALA A 8 -9.01 1.35 -16.35
N ILE A 9 -10.33 1.47 -16.19
CA ILE A 9 -10.93 2.56 -15.42
C ILE A 9 -10.37 2.50 -14.00
N GLY A 10 -10.04 3.66 -13.45
CA GLY A 10 -9.37 3.81 -12.17
C GLY A 10 -10.02 3.06 -11.01
N GLY A 11 -9.25 2.85 -9.97
CA GLY A 11 -9.60 2.11 -8.77
C GLY A 11 -8.70 0.89 -8.58
N TYR A 12 -8.88 0.26 -7.43
CA TYR A 12 -8.19 -0.98 -7.07
C TYR A 12 -9.21 -1.98 -6.53
N LEU A 13 -9.46 -3.04 -7.29
CA LEU A 13 -10.44 -4.08 -6.94
C LEU A 13 -9.75 -5.45 -6.95
N PRO A 14 -8.98 -5.80 -5.91
CA PRO A 14 -8.39 -7.12 -5.77
C PRO A 14 -9.47 -8.17 -5.50
N MET A 15 -9.13 -9.44 -5.75
CA MET A 15 -10.05 -10.57 -5.56
C MET A 15 -10.53 -10.68 -4.11
N GLU A 16 -9.68 -10.37 -3.13
CA GLU A 16 -10.03 -10.33 -1.71
C GLU A 16 -11.19 -9.37 -1.42
N ARG A 17 -11.16 -8.18 -2.03
CA ARG A 17 -12.24 -7.19 -1.87
C ARG A 17 -13.56 -7.68 -2.48
N VAL A 18 -13.51 -8.43 -3.58
CA VAL A 18 -14.72 -9.06 -4.14
C VAL A 18 -15.21 -10.18 -3.24
N TYR A 19 -14.30 -10.99 -2.70
CA TYR A 19 -14.65 -12.08 -1.78
C TYR A 19 -15.27 -11.58 -0.48
N SER A 20 -14.75 -10.49 0.07
CA SER A 20 -15.25 -9.89 1.33
C SER A 20 -16.55 -9.09 1.15
N TYR A 21 -17.00 -8.87 -0.10
CA TYR A 21 -18.23 -8.12 -0.35
C TYR A 21 -19.44 -8.82 0.26
N GLU A 22 -20.23 -8.08 1.05
CA GLU A 22 -21.49 -8.55 1.61
C GLU A 22 -22.64 -7.85 0.90
N PRO A 23 -23.46 -8.60 0.11
CA PRO A 23 -24.55 -8.02 -0.66
C PRO A 23 -25.77 -7.64 0.21
N MET A 24 -25.80 -8.13 1.45
CA MET A 24 -26.89 -7.86 2.37
C MET A 24 -26.45 -6.89 3.46
N PRO A 25 -26.59 -5.56 3.27
CA PRO A 25 -26.17 -4.58 4.26
C PRO A 25 -26.87 -4.78 5.60
N SER A 26 -26.11 -4.75 6.69
CA SER A 26 -26.65 -4.92 8.05
C SER A 26 -27.63 -3.80 8.49
N ALA A 27 -27.66 -2.69 7.74
CA ALA A 27 -28.58 -1.59 7.98
C ALA A 27 -30.02 -1.86 7.50
N LEU A 28 -30.22 -2.89 6.66
CA LEU A 28 -31.54 -3.24 6.14
C LEU A 28 -32.31 -4.10 7.15
N SER A 29 -33.59 -3.76 7.34
CA SER A 29 -34.54 -4.60 8.08
C SER A 29 -34.80 -5.92 7.35
N PRO A 30 -35.31 -6.98 8.02
CA PRO A 30 -35.65 -8.25 7.38
C PRO A 30 -36.65 -8.12 6.24
N GLU A 31 -37.53 -7.15 6.30
CA GLU A 31 -38.53 -6.84 5.25
C GLU A 31 -37.84 -6.24 4.02
N GLU A 32 -36.89 -5.33 4.20
CA GLU A 32 -36.14 -4.69 3.13
C GLU A 32 -35.16 -5.66 2.48
N GLN A 33 -34.55 -6.56 3.25
CA GLN A 33 -33.65 -7.60 2.75
C GLN A 33 -34.29 -8.47 1.66
N LYS A 34 -35.61 -8.67 1.70
CA LYS A 34 -36.34 -9.46 0.69
C LYS A 34 -36.32 -8.85 -0.70
N PHE A 35 -36.00 -7.56 -0.81
CA PHE A 35 -35.85 -6.86 -2.10
C PHE A 35 -34.45 -7.06 -2.73
N ILE A 36 -33.48 -7.58 -1.99
CA ILE A 36 -32.17 -7.95 -2.55
C ILE A 36 -32.29 -9.33 -3.19
N THR A 37 -32.47 -9.37 -4.49
CA THR A 37 -32.74 -10.61 -5.25
C THR A 37 -31.49 -11.26 -5.81
N GLY A 38 -30.33 -10.60 -5.74
CA GLY A 38 -29.08 -11.12 -6.24
C GLY A 38 -27.95 -10.09 -6.32
N VAL A 39 -26.85 -10.52 -6.88
CA VAL A 39 -25.62 -9.71 -7.04
C VAL A 39 -25.21 -9.77 -8.50
N GLN A 40 -24.72 -8.66 -9.03
CA GLN A 40 -24.12 -8.58 -10.36
C GLN A 40 -22.77 -7.87 -10.32
N ALA A 41 -21.93 -8.12 -11.30
CA ALA A 41 -20.75 -7.33 -11.61
C ALA A 41 -20.82 -6.86 -13.05
N ASN A 42 -20.34 -5.64 -13.30
CA ASN A 42 -20.25 -5.07 -14.63
C ASN A 42 -18.82 -5.14 -15.13
N LEU A 43 -18.62 -5.50 -16.38
CA LEU A 43 -17.36 -5.38 -17.09
C LEU A 43 -17.48 -4.22 -18.08
N TRP A 44 -16.92 -3.08 -17.73
CA TRP A 44 -16.86 -1.91 -18.60
C TRP A 44 -15.72 -2.10 -19.60
N THR A 45 -16.02 -1.95 -20.89
CA THR A 45 -15.13 -2.41 -21.96
C THR A 45 -14.39 -1.28 -22.70
N GLU A 46 -14.43 -0.05 -22.21
CA GLU A 46 -13.78 1.11 -22.83
C GLU A 46 -12.29 0.90 -23.13
N TYR A 47 -11.63 0.11 -22.29
CA TYR A 47 -10.20 -0.20 -22.39
C TYR A 47 -9.93 -1.69 -22.63
N ILE A 48 -10.95 -2.46 -23.05
CA ILE A 48 -10.86 -3.93 -23.25
C ILE A 48 -11.06 -4.27 -24.71
N PRO A 49 -10.03 -4.21 -25.55
CA PRO A 49 -10.16 -4.41 -27.00
C PRO A 49 -10.30 -5.88 -27.44
N THR A 50 -9.98 -6.85 -26.56
CA THR A 50 -9.96 -8.27 -26.94
C THR A 50 -10.66 -9.16 -25.91
N MET A 51 -11.14 -10.32 -26.36
CA MET A 51 -11.71 -11.34 -25.49
C MET A 51 -10.68 -11.88 -24.49
N ALA A 52 -9.41 -12.02 -24.88
CA ALA A 52 -8.35 -12.46 -24.01
C ALA A 52 -8.14 -11.48 -22.84
N GLN A 53 -8.23 -10.17 -23.11
CA GLN A 53 -8.16 -9.16 -22.05
C GLN A 53 -9.43 -9.17 -21.18
N ALA A 54 -10.62 -9.35 -21.76
CA ALA A 54 -11.85 -9.51 -20.99
C ALA A 54 -11.77 -10.70 -20.02
N GLN A 55 -11.28 -11.84 -20.49
CA GLN A 55 -11.03 -13.02 -19.67
C GLN A 55 -10.04 -12.71 -18.54
N TYR A 56 -8.93 -12.05 -18.82
CA TYR A 56 -7.94 -11.64 -17.82
C TYR A 56 -8.55 -10.73 -16.74
N MET A 57 -9.38 -9.77 -17.12
CA MET A 57 -10.02 -8.85 -16.19
C MET A 57 -11.08 -9.50 -15.30
N VAL A 58 -11.72 -10.57 -15.79
CA VAL A 58 -12.82 -11.25 -15.11
C VAL A 58 -12.32 -12.47 -14.32
N LEU A 59 -11.41 -13.26 -14.88
CA LEU A 59 -10.96 -14.52 -14.29
C LEU A 59 -9.63 -14.35 -13.51
N PRO A 60 -9.48 -14.90 -12.33
CA PRO A 60 -10.45 -15.70 -11.57
C PRO A 60 -11.38 -14.88 -10.66
N ARG A 61 -11.38 -13.56 -10.73
CA ARG A 61 -12.16 -12.64 -9.86
C ARG A 61 -13.64 -12.98 -9.82
N MET A 62 -14.21 -13.45 -10.93
CA MET A 62 -15.60 -13.94 -10.99
C MET A 62 -15.85 -15.09 -10.01
N ALA A 63 -14.86 -15.94 -9.72
CA ALA A 63 -15.02 -17.00 -8.74
C ALA A 63 -15.35 -16.46 -7.34
N ALA A 64 -14.75 -15.33 -6.96
CA ALA A 64 -15.06 -14.66 -5.69
C ALA A 64 -16.50 -14.12 -5.67
N LEU A 65 -16.99 -13.56 -6.77
CA LEU A 65 -18.38 -13.13 -6.88
C LEU A 65 -19.34 -14.34 -6.81
N CYS A 66 -19.02 -15.44 -7.49
CA CYS A 66 -19.83 -16.65 -7.40
C CYS A 66 -19.88 -17.20 -5.97
N GLU A 67 -18.77 -17.20 -5.24
CA GLU A 67 -18.75 -17.62 -3.84
C GLU A 67 -19.64 -16.71 -2.98
N THR A 68 -19.64 -15.40 -3.24
CA THR A 68 -20.54 -14.43 -2.58
C THR A 68 -22.03 -14.71 -2.86
N GLN A 69 -22.36 -15.18 -4.07
CA GLN A 69 -23.74 -15.48 -4.46
C GLN A 69 -24.27 -16.81 -3.90
N TRP A 70 -23.39 -17.79 -3.75
CA TRP A 70 -23.79 -19.18 -3.45
C TRP A 70 -23.47 -19.62 -2.02
N SER A 71 -22.68 -18.86 -1.27
CA SER A 71 -22.27 -19.20 0.08
C SER A 71 -22.91 -18.28 1.12
N ALA A 72 -23.38 -18.86 2.21
CA ALA A 72 -23.83 -18.07 3.33
C ALA A 72 -22.67 -17.26 3.94
N PRO A 73 -22.91 -16.02 4.44
CA PRO A 73 -21.87 -15.12 4.93
C PRO A 73 -20.91 -15.76 5.95
N GLU A 74 -21.45 -16.59 6.86
CA GLU A 74 -20.66 -17.29 7.87
C GLU A 74 -19.69 -18.33 7.31
N LYS A 75 -19.89 -18.77 6.06
CA LYS A 75 -19.00 -19.71 5.34
C LYS A 75 -17.93 -19.01 4.51
N LYS A 76 -18.03 -17.68 4.33
CA LYS A 76 -17.06 -16.86 3.58
C LYS A 76 -15.87 -16.39 4.43
N GLN A 77 -15.60 -16.98 5.58
CA GLN A 77 -14.52 -16.53 6.47
C GLN A 77 -13.15 -17.11 6.15
N ASP A 78 -13.10 -18.13 5.28
CA ASP A 78 -11.85 -18.79 4.88
C ASP A 78 -11.38 -18.35 3.48
N TYR A 79 -10.78 -17.17 3.42
CA TYR A 79 -10.22 -16.64 2.16
C TYR A 79 -9.07 -17.51 1.64
N GLN A 80 -8.24 -18.07 2.51
CA GLN A 80 -7.13 -18.93 2.10
C GLN A 80 -7.62 -20.25 1.50
N GLY A 81 -8.65 -20.85 2.08
CA GLY A 81 -9.30 -22.02 1.49
C GLY A 81 -9.99 -21.71 0.16
N PHE A 82 -10.60 -20.51 0.03
CA PHE A 82 -11.14 -20.05 -1.25
C PHE A 82 -10.04 -19.93 -2.31
N LEU A 83 -8.90 -19.34 -2.00
CA LEU A 83 -7.77 -19.25 -2.91
C LEU A 83 -7.29 -20.63 -3.38
N LYS A 84 -7.19 -21.62 -2.48
CA LYS A 84 -6.82 -23.01 -2.83
C LYS A 84 -7.83 -23.65 -3.76
N ARG A 85 -9.14 -23.40 -3.59
CA ARG A 85 -10.18 -23.87 -4.52
C ARG A 85 -10.07 -23.16 -5.87
N THR A 86 -9.81 -21.86 -5.87
CA THR A 86 -9.61 -21.06 -7.08
C THR A 86 -8.40 -21.54 -7.87
N ALA A 87 -7.29 -21.88 -7.22
CA ALA A 87 -6.12 -22.48 -7.87
C ALA A 87 -6.45 -23.79 -8.60
N ARG A 88 -7.37 -24.61 -8.06
CA ARG A 88 -7.86 -25.80 -8.76
C ARG A 88 -8.75 -25.44 -9.96
N LEU A 89 -9.57 -24.40 -9.82
CA LEU A 89 -10.44 -23.91 -10.89
C LEU A 89 -9.64 -23.39 -12.09
N THR A 90 -8.46 -22.79 -11.87
CA THR A 90 -7.62 -22.32 -13.00
C THR A 90 -7.14 -23.44 -13.92
N LYS A 91 -7.06 -24.68 -13.45
CA LYS A 91 -6.79 -25.85 -14.31
C LYS A 91 -7.87 -26.05 -15.36
N ILE A 92 -9.12 -25.74 -15.03
CA ILE A 92 -10.23 -25.77 -15.98
C ILE A 92 -10.07 -24.64 -17.00
N TYR A 93 -9.63 -23.45 -16.58
CA TYR A 93 -9.36 -22.35 -17.52
C TYR A 93 -8.26 -22.72 -18.51
N GLN A 94 -7.18 -23.35 -18.04
CA GLN A 94 -6.10 -23.85 -18.90
C GLN A 94 -6.61 -24.87 -19.92
N LEU A 95 -7.40 -25.87 -19.47
CA LEU A 95 -7.99 -26.89 -20.36
C LEU A 95 -8.93 -26.29 -21.42
N LYS A 96 -9.59 -25.18 -21.07
CA LYS A 96 -10.48 -24.44 -21.99
C LYS A 96 -9.76 -23.45 -22.90
N GLY A 97 -8.44 -23.22 -22.69
CA GLY A 97 -7.67 -22.20 -23.37
C GLY A 97 -8.11 -20.77 -23.02
N TRP A 98 -8.72 -20.57 -21.86
CA TRP A 98 -9.13 -19.25 -21.39
C TRP A 98 -7.95 -18.50 -20.78
N ASN A 99 -7.84 -17.21 -21.09
CA ASN A 99 -6.89 -16.34 -20.40
C ASN A 99 -7.40 -16.00 -19.00
N TYR A 100 -6.50 -15.83 -18.05
CA TYR A 100 -6.86 -15.43 -16.67
C TYR A 100 -5.66 -14.77 -15.98
N ALA A 101 -5.93 -13.94 -14.98
CA ALA A 101 -4.90 -13.33 -14.17
C ALA A 101 -4.27 -14.36 -13.22
N THR A 102 -2.96 -14.46 -13.24
CA THR A 102 -2.18 -15.47 -12.50
C THR A 102 -1.70 -15.02 -11.13
N HIS A 103 -2.07 -13.82 -10.70
CA HIS A 103 -1.59 -13.18 -9.45
C HIS A 103 -1.72 -14.05 -8.20
N ILE A 104 -2.72 -14.95 -8.17
CA ILE A 104 -2.89 -15.89 -7.04
C ILE A 104 -1.70 -16.85 -6.85
N PHE A 105 -0.88 -17.00 -7.88
CA PHE A 105 0.31 -17.85 -7.86
C PHE A 105 1.61 -17.08 -7.56
N ASP A 106 1.53 -15.76 -7.44
CA ASP A 106 2.68 -14.94 -7.07
C ASP A 106 3.10 -15.21 -5.61
N VAL A 107 4.30 -14.81 -5.29
CA VAL A 107 4.77 -14.84 -3.91
C VAL A 107 4.04 -13.75 -3.12
N ASN A 108 3.33 -14.13 -2.08
CA ASN A 108 2.76 -13.17 -1.14
C ASN A 108 3.86 -12.77 -0.16
N VAL A 109 4.37 -11.55 -0.30
CA VAL A 109 5.45 -10.99 0.51
C VAL A 109 4.86 -10.00 1.51
N ASN A 110 5.20 -10.16 2.79
CA ASN A 110 4.92 -9.16 3.80
C ASN A 110 6.23 -8.72 4.43
N ILE A 111 6.47 -7.41 4.41
CA ILE A 111 7.63 -6.74 5.01
C ILE A 111 7.09 -5.91 6.17
N ALA A 112 7.63 -6.14 7.37
CA ALA A 112 7.18 -5.50 8.59
C ALA A 112 8.36 -4.94 9.39
N PRO A 113 8.30 -3.68 9.85
CA PRO A 113 9.28 -3.12 10.76
C PRO A 113 9.31 -3.87 12.09
N ASN A 114 10.48 -4.34 12.48
CA ASN A 114 10.74 -4.89 13.81
C ASN A 114 11.42 -3.83 14.66
N THR A 115 10.64 -3.16 15.49
CA THR A 115 11.10 -2.03 16.29
C THR A 115 12.01 -2.44 17.47
N GLU A 116 12.09 -3.72 17.80
CA GLU A 116 13.00 -4.23 18.82
C GLU A 116 14.41 -4.40 18.28
N THR A 117 14.52 -4.98 17.07
CA THR A 117 15.80 -5.24 16.41
C THR A 117 16.28 -4.10 15.52
N GLY A 118 15.39 -3.16 15.16
CA GLY A 118 15.68 -2.08 14.20
C GLY A 118 15.86 -2.60 12.77
N LYS A 119 15.28 -3.76 12.44
CA LYS A 119 15.37 -4.43 11.15
C LYS A 119 13.99 -4.63 10.53
N LEU A 120 13.95 -5.04 9.27
CA LEU A 120 12.70 -5.41 8.60
C LEU A 120 12.60 -6.93 8.54
N ASP A 121 11.50 -7.47 9.07
CA ASP A 121 11.21 -8.90 8.97
C ASP A 121 10.38 -9.14 7.72
N VAL A 122 10.84 -10.08 6.88
CA VAL A 122 10.17 -10.48 5.64
C VAL A 122 9.61 -11.86 5.80
N THR A 123 8.31 -11.98 5.58
CA THR A 123 7.64 -13.28 5.44
C THR A 123 7.14 -13.45 4.01
N ALA A 124 7.29 -14.65 3.48
CA ALA A 124 6.84 -14.98 2.14
C ALA A 124 6.06 -16.30 2.16
N SER A 125 5.00 -16.37 1.37
CA SER A 125 4.19 -17.57 1.21
C SER A 125 3.67 -17.68 -0.20
N THR A 126 3.30 -18.90 -0.59
CA THR A 126 2.60 -19.19 -1.84
C THR A 126 1.35 -19.98 -1.53
N ILE A 127 0.38 -19.95 -2.42
CA ILE A 127 -0.93 -20.57 -2.24
C ILE A 127 -0.85 -22.12 -2.12
N ASP A 128 0.20 -22.70 -2.62
CA ASP A 128 0.42 -24.15 -2.82
C ASP A 128 1.73 -24.64 -2.22
N ASP A 129 2.34 -23.86 -1.32
CA ASP A 129 3.61 -24.13 -0.66
C ASP A 129 4.78 -24.37 -1.66
N ALA A 130 4.67 -23.76 -2.85
CA ALA A 130 5.71 -23.82 -3.86
C ALA A 130 7.02 -23.19 -3.35
N PRO A 131 8.20 -23.79 -3.65
CA PRO A 131 9.47 -23.22 -3.23
C PRO A 131 9.69 -21.82 -3.79
N VAL A 132 10.16 -20.92 -2.93
CA VAL A 132 10.43 -19.51 -3.24
C VAL A 132 11.93 -19.29 -3.27
N TYR A 133 12.42 -18.60 -4.29
CA TYR A 133 13.80 -18.15 -4.43
C TYR A 133 13.85 -16.63 -4.44
N TYR A 134 14.92 -16.05 -3.89
CA TYR A 134 15.05 -14.61 -3.78
C TYR A 134 16.46 -14.09 -4.04
N THR A 135 16.53 -12.80 -4.35
CA THR A 135 17.75 -11.98 -4.42
C THR A 135 17.55 -10.68 -3.65
N LEU A 136 18.64 -10.07 -3.18
CA LEU A 136 18.62 -8.76 -2.48
C LEU A 136 19.35 -7.67 -3.28
N ASP A 137 20.02 -8.03 -4.36
CA ASP A 137 20.81 -7.14 -5.21
C ASP A 137 20.04 -6.62 -6.44
N GLY A 138 18.77 -7.00 -6.56
CA GLY A 138 17.91 -6.61 -7.68
C GLY A 138 18.11 -7.46 -8.95
N THR A 139 18.94 -8.49 -8.93
CA THR A 139 19.01 -9.47 -10.03
C THR A 139 17.77 -10.35 -10.04
N GLU A 140 17.44 -10.94 -11.18
CA GLU A 140 16.30 -11.87 -11.29
C GLU A 140 16.60 -13.18 -10.56
N PRO A 141 15.73 -13.63 -9.63
CA PRO A 141 15.95 -14.89 -8.94
C PRO A 141 15.81 -16.08 -9.90
N THR A 142 16.65 -17.08 -9.68
CA THR A 142 16.64 -18.37 -10.37
C THR A 142 16.66 -19.49 -9.34
N THR A 143 16.60 -20.74 -9.77
CA THR A 143 16.75 -21.90 -8.88
C THR A 143 18.15 -22.03 -8.27
N ALA A 144 19.12 -21.26 -8.76
CA ALA A 144 20.46 -21.16 -8.16
C ALA A 144 20.58 -20.03 -7.13
N SER A 145 19.57 -19.16 -7.02
CA SER A 145 19.52 -18.08 -6.03
C SER A 145 19.22 -18.64 -4.63
N SER A 146 19.29 -17.78 -3.61
CA SER A 146 18.92 -18.16 -2.24
C SER A 146 17.47 -18.62 -2.15
N LYS A 147 17.28 -19.77 -1.52
CA LYS A 147 15.94 -20.30 -1.25
C LYS A 147 15.39 -19.69 0.04
N TYR A 148 14.15 -19.22 -0.02
CA TYR A 148 13.44 -18.76 1.16
C TYR A 148 12.94 -19.96 1.96
N GLU A 149 13.27 -20.02 3.26
CA GLU A 149 12.84 -21.16 4.08
C GLU A 149 11.92 -20.71 5.23
N ASN A 150 12.37 -19.87 6.17
CA ASN A 150 11.59 -19.51 7.36
C ASN A 150 11.87 -18.08 7.83
N GLY A 151 11.55 -17.11 7.01
CA GLY A 151 11.80 -15.72 7.32
C GLY A 151 13.13 -15.21 6.78
N LEU A 152 13.15 -13.92 6.52
CA LEU A 152 14.31 -13.19 6.06
C LEU A 152 14.31 -11.86 6.81
N THR A 153 15.49 -11.45 7.28
CA THR A 153 15.67 -10.17 7.95
C THR A 153 16.51 -9.26 7.07
N ILE A 154 16.06 -8.02 6.87
CA ILE A 154 16.74 -7.00 6.09
C ILE A 154 17.19 -5.89 7.05
N ASP A 155 18.47 -5.51 6.98
CA ASP A 155 19.08 -4.48 7.83
C ASP A 155 19.87 -3.43 7.04
N ALA A 156 19.75 -3.44 5.73
CA ALA A 156 20.36 -2.48 4.83
C ALA A 156 19.49 -2.24 3.59
N ALA A 157 19.74 -1.15 2.89
CA ALA A 157 19.07 -0.86 1.62
C ALA A 157 19.31 -1.98 0.60
N CYS A 158 18.26 -2.44 -0.05
CA CYS A 158 18.33 -3.51 -1.03
C CYS A 158 17.16 -3.46 -2.03
N VAL A 159 17.26 -4.27 -3.07
CA VAL A 159 16.14 -4.56 -3.97
C VAL A 159 15.80 -6.04 -3.84
N LEU A 160 14.78 -6.33 -3.03
CA LEU A 160 14.25 -7.67 -2.86
C LEU A 160 13.48 -8.08 -4.11
N ARG A 161 13.83 -9.24 -4.67
CA ARG A 161 13.05 -9.92 -5.69
C ARG A 161 12.75 -11.34 -5.26
N MET A 162 11.51 -11.79 -5.45
CA MET A 162 11.10 -13.15 -5.12
C MET A 162 10.33 -13.81 -6.25
N MET A 163 10.53 -15.11 -6.43
CA MET A 163 9.87 -15.92 -7.44
C MET A 163 9.55 -17.31 -6.89
N ALA A 164 8.33 -17.77 -7.11
CA ALA A 164 7.95 -19.15 -6.82
C ALA A 164 8.19 -20.04 -8.05
N VAL A 165 8.73 -21.23 -7.83
CA VAL A 165 9.07 -22.20 -8.88
C VAL A 165 8.10 -23.38 -8.83
N ARG A 166 7.51 -23.72 -9.98
CA ARG A 166 6.59 -24.87 -10.13
C ARG A 166 6.91 -25.66 -11.40
N PRO A 167 6.52 -26.93 -11.46
CA PRO A 167 6.69 -27.74 -12.67
C PRO A 167 5.99 -27.13 -13.90
N GLU A 168 4.84 -26.50 -13.69
CA GLU A 168 4.02 -25.89 -14.75
C GLU A 168 4.52 -24.51 -15.20
N GLY A 169 5.49 -23.92 -14.47
CA GLY A 169 6.05 -22.60 -14.74
C GLY A 169 6.24 -21.76 -13.47
N ASN A 170 7.11 -20.78 -13.57
CA ASN A 170 7.42 -19.88 -12.47
C ASN A 170 6.33 -18.82 -12.29
N SER A 171 6.21 -18.29 -11.07
CA SER A 171 5.39 -17.10 -10.82
C SER A 171 6.00 -15.87 -11.52
N ARG A 172 5.24 -14.79 -11.56
CA ARG A 172 5.81 -13.47 -11.78
C ARG A 172 6.80 -13.15 -10.66
N ILE A 173 7.74 -12.24 -10.95
CA ILE A 173 8.73 -11.81 -9.96
C ILE A 173 8.12 -10.67 -9.15
N THR A 174 7.96 -10.88 -7.86
CA THR A 174 7.63 -9.80 -6.91
C THR A 174 8.89 -8.97 -6.67
N ARG A 175 8.75 -7.64 -6.66
CA ARG A 175 9.87 -6.71 -6.47
C ARG A 175 9.51 -5.63 -5.46
N ASP A 176 10.36 -5.47 -4.44
CA ASP A 176 10.31 -4.37 -3.48
C ASP A 176 11.68 -3.68 -3.39
N SER A 177 11.69 -2.37 -3.56
CA SER A 177 12.88 -1.55 -3.32
C SER A 177 12.80 -1.00 -1.91
N ILE A 178 13.78 -1.34 -1.11
CA ILE A 178 13.86 -1.00 0.31
C ILE A 178 15.00 0.00 0.49
N ALA A 179 14.66 1.19 1.00
CA ALA A 179 15.63 2.16 1.48
C ALA A 179 15.80 1.99 3.00
N PHE A 180 17.00 2.26 3.49
CA PHE A 180 17.26 2.24 4.93
C PHE A 180 17.75 3.61 5.37
N SER A 181 17.08 4.18 6.37
CA SER A 181 17.41 5.47 6.96
C SER A 181 17.45 5.36 8.48
N LYS A 182 17.74 6.44 9.18
CA LYS A 182 17.74 6.46 10.64
C LYS A 182 16.36 6.27 11.27
N SER A 183 15.28 6.52 10.49
CA SER A 183 13.90 6.28 10.91
C SER A 183 13.40 4.86 10.61
N THR A 184 14.05 4.11 9.71
CA THR A 184 13.57 2.79 9.31
C THR A 184 13.53 1.83 10.49
N ALA A 185 12.41 1.12 10.62
CA ALA A 185 12.10 0.17 11.70
C ALA A 185 12.18 0.78 13.11
N LYS A 186 11.97 2.09 13.25
CA LYS A 186 11.89 2.75 14.55
C LYS A 186 10.43 2.81 15.04
N PRO A 187 10.20 2.80 16.37
CA PRO A 187 8.87 3.06 16.92
C PRO A 187 8.36 4.42 16.47
N ILE A 188 7.12 4.46 16.04
CA ILE A 188 6.44 5.67 15.62
C ILE A 188 5.06 5.77 16.29
N THR A 189 4.70 6.96 16.73
CA THR A 189 3.42 7.28 17.35
C THR A 189 2.74 8.39 16.55
N MET A 190 1.53 8.14 16.08
CA MET A 190 0.71 9.18 15.47
C MET A 190 0.06 10.02 16.56
N LEU A 191 0.15 11.36 16.44
CA LEU A 191 -0.52 12.31 17.32
C LEU A 191 -1.88 12.73 16.76
N GLN A 192 -2.12 12.48 15.46
CA GLN A 192 -3.39 12.71 14.80
C GLN A 192 -3.89 11.41 14.15
N PRO A 193 -5.21 11.20 14.07
CA PRO A 193 -5.76 9.95 13.51
C PRO A 193 -5.49 9.83 12.01
N ILE A 194 -5.12 8.62 11.58
CA ILE A 194 -5.07 8.26 10.17
C ILE A 194 -6.50 8.08 9.64
N ASN A 195 -6.74 8.46 8.41
CA ASN A 195 -8.05 8.27 7.77
C ASN A 195 -8.34 6.77 7.58
N LYS A 196 -9.42 6.27 8.19
CA LYS A 196 -9.76 4.83 8.27
C LYS A 196 -9.72 4.07 6.93
N PRO A 197 -10.30 4.57 5.81
CA PRO A 197 -10.23 3.90 4.52
C PRO A 197 -8.82 3.71 3.97
N TYR A 198 -7.84 4.49 4.44
CA TYR A 198 -6.45 4.50 3.98
C TYR A 198 -5.46 4.27 5.14
N GLU A 199 -5.88 3.59 6.18
CA GLU A 199 -5.02 3.27 7.33
C GLU A 199 -4.04 2.13 7.03
N PHE A 200 -4.46 1.14 6.24
CA PHE A 200 -3.67 -0.03 5.83
C PHE A 200 -2.82 -0.64 6.97
N LYS A 201 -1.49 -0.48 6.90
CA LYS A 201 -0.55 -0.93 7.94
C LYS A 201 -0.38 0.07 9.10
N GLY A 202 -1.10 1.19 9.04
CA GLY A 202 -1.04 2.24 10.05
C GLY A 202 0.27 3.03 10.02
N ALA A 203 0.66 3.53 11.18
CA ALA A 203 1.84 4.40 11.33
C ALA A 203 3.14 3.77 10.84
N THR A 204 3.26 2.43 10.87
CA THR A 204 4.47 1.73 10.46
C THR A 204 4.80 1.92 8.97
N THR A 205 3.81 2.28 8.13
CA THR A 205 4.03 2.65 6.73
C THR A 205 5.02 3.82 6.58
N LEU A 206 5.09 4.71 7.58
CA LEU A 206 5.99 5.88 7.54
C LEU A 206 7.46 5.55 7.89
N VAL A 207 7.76 4.31 8.29
CA VAL A 207 9.09 3.87 8.73
C VAL A 207 9.43 2.46 8.25
N ASP A 208 8.76 1.98 7.20
CA ASP A 208 8.98 0.63 6.68
C ASP A 208 10.05 0.56 5.57
N GLY A 209 10.66 1.70 5.22
CA GLY A 209 11.70 1.79 4.20
C GLY A 209 11.19 1.62 2.77
N MET A 210 9.87 1.62 2.57
CA MET A 210 9.27 1.37 1.27
C MET A 210 8.49 2.59 0.78
N THR A 211 8.70 2.93 -0.47
CA THR A 211 8.02 4.07 -1.09
C THR A 211 6.86 3.65 -1.97
N GLY A 212 5.81 4.46 -1.98
CA GLY A 212 4.66 4.29 -2.83
C GLY A 212 4.90 4.75 -4.27
N ASP A 213 4.13 4.21 -5.20
CA ASP A 213 3.96 4.69 -6.57
C ASP A 213 2.77 5.67 -6.66
N ARG A 214 2.40 6.08 -7.88
CA ARG A 214 1.26 7.01 -8.08
C ARG A 214 -0.11 6.42 -7.72
N ASN A 215 -0.21 5.11 -7.55
CA ASN A 215 -1.44 4.49 -7.09
C ASN A 215 -1.50 4.45 -5.56
N TYR A 216 -1.93 5.55 -4.96
CA TYR A 216 -2.02 5.68 -3.50
C TYR A 216 -3.02 4.71 -2.83
N LYS A 217 -3.76 3.89 -3.61
CA LYS A 217 -4.75 2.92 -3.10
C LYS A 217 -4.15 1.54 -2.81
N THR A 218 -2.83 1.35 -3.01
CA THR A 218 -2.16 0.04 -2.92
C THR A 218 -1.62 -0.31 -1.52
N GLY A 219 -1.80 0.55 -0.52
CA GLY A 219 -1.35 0.31 0.85
C GLY A 219 0.10 0.72 1.14
N ARG A 220 0.74 1.46 0.22
CA ARG A 220 2.05 2.09 0.42
C ARG A 220 1.96 3.54 0.88
N TRP A 221 0.76 4.04 1.08
CA TRP A 221 0.45 5.40 1.50
C TRP A 221 -0.55 5.34 2.64
N ILE A 222 -0.46 6.26 3.57
CA ILE A 222 -1.50 6.55 4.55
C ILE A 222 -2.03 7.96 4.32
N ALA A 223 -3.29 8.18 4.68
CA ALA A 223 -3.95 9.46 4.39
C ALA A 223 -4.45 10.18 5.64
N PHE A 224 -4.47 11.50 5.53
CA PHE A 224 -5.04 12.41 6.51
C PHE A 224 -6.12 13.27 5.82
N TYR A 225 -7.24 13.46 6.51
CA TYR A 225 -8.37 14.22 5.99
C TYR A 225 -9.02 15.02 7.13
N LYS A 226 -9.13 16.33 6.97
CA LYS A 226 -9.59 17.29 7.98
C LYS A 226 -8.61 17.49 9.16
N ASN A 227 -7.49 16.86 9.15
CA ASN A 227 -6.41 16.97 10.12
C ASN A 227 -5.07 16.87 9.41
N ASP A 228 -4.04 17.31 10.08
CA ASP A 228 -2.65 17.26 9.60
C ASP A 228 -2.02 15.89 9.90
N MET A 229 -0.95 15.55 9.21
CA MET A 229 -0.07 14.47 9.64
C MET A 229 0.80 14.98 10.77
N GLU A 230 0.78 14.30 11.91
CA GLU A 230 1.66 14.60 13.03
C GLU A 230 2.12 13.28 13.67
N ALA A 231 3.44 13.05 13.67
CA ALA A 231 4.03 11.81 14.15
C ALA A 231 5.29 12.06 14.96
N VAL A 232 5.53 11.22 15.97
CA VAL A 232 6.79 11.18 16.74
C VAL A 232 7.48 9.86 16.50
N ILE A 233 8.75 9.91 16.08
CA ILE A 233 9.64 8.76 15.90
C ILE A 233 10.60 8.71 17.09
N ASP A 234 10.70 7.55 17.76
CA ASP A 234 11.70 7.26 18.79
C ASP A 234 12.90 6.55 18.16
N LEU A 235 14.00 7.24 17.99
CA LEU A 235 15.25 6.67 17.46
C LEU A 235 15.91 5.66 18.39
N LYS A 236 15.31 5.42 19.60
CA LYS A 236 15.77 4.54 20.67
C LYS A 236 16.99 5.10 21.44
N GLU A 237 17.90 5.75 20.75
CA GLU A 237 19.10 6.37 21.31
C GLU A 237 19.32 7.74 20.67
N ALA A 238 20.17 8.55 21.32
CA ALA A 238 20.53 9.86 20.80
C ALA A 238 21.35 9.69 19.51
N THR A 239 20.70 9.92 18.37
CA THR A 239 21.21 9.76 17.01
C THR A 239 21.38 11.13 16.37
N GLU A 240 22.49 11.35 15.67
CA GLU A 240 22.70 12.57 14.90
C GLU A 240 21.90 12.53 13.60
N ILE A 241 21.13 13.59 13.35
CA ILE A 241 20.36 13.79 12.13
C ILE A 241 20.59 15.20 11.59
N SER A 242 20.53 15.38 10.27
CA SER A 242 20.72 16.67 9.59
C SER A 242 19.72 16.94 8.47
N SER A 243 18.86 15.97 8.17
CA SER A 243 17.78 16.14 7.19
C SER A 243 16.60 15.25 7.47
N MET A 244 15.44 15.69 6.98
CA MET A 244 14.22 14.91 6.91
C MET A 244 13.64 15.02 5.49
N THR A 245 13.29 13.88 4.90
CA THR A 245 12.56 13.82 3.62
C THR A 245 11.20 13.16 3.83
N LEU A 246 10.18 13.78 3.23
CA LEU A 246 8.80 13.33 3.19
C LEU A 246 8.30 13.35 1.75
N ARG A 247 7.46 12.40 1.37
CA ARG A 247 6.84 12.37 0.05
C ARG A 247 5.33 12.46 0.17
N THR A 248 4.70 13.15 -0.79
CA THR A 248 3.26 13.26 -0.91
C THR A 248 2.79 12.79 -2.28
N CYS A 249 1.61 12.17 -2.34
CA CYS A 249 1.00 11.78 -3.60
C CYS A 249 -0.16 12.72 -3.94
N VAL A 250 -0.09 13.36 -5.09
CA VAL A 250 -1.08 14.32 -5.54
C VAL A 250 -1.85 13.79 -6.73
N GLU A 251 -3.18 13.74 -6.59
CA GLU A 251 -4.16 13.49 -7.64
C GLU A 251 -5.37 14.40 -7.39
N LYS A 252 -5.32 15.59 -7.96
CA LYS A 252 -6.30 16.66 -7.66
C LYS A 252 -7.74 16.22 -7.96
N GLY A 253 -7.95 15.43 -9.02
CA GLY A 253 -9.26 14.88 -9.36
C GLY A 253 -9.88 14.03 -8.24
N ASP A 254 -9.05 13.38 -7.44
CA ASP A 254 -9.46 12.57 -6.27
C ASP A 254 -9.33 13.35 -4.94
N TRP A 255 -9.22 14.68 -5.01
CA TRP A 255 -9.11 15.57 -3.85
C TRP A 255 -7.82 15.37 -3.03
N THR A 256 -6.76 14.83 -3.62
CA THR A 256 -5.48 14.70 -2.95
C THR A 256 -4.56 15.85 -3.32
N PHE A 257 -4.03 16.52 -2.31
CA PHE A 257 -3.23 17.73 -2.44
C PHE A 257 -1.88 17.57 -1.77
N ASP A 258 -0.93 18.39 -2.19
CA ASP A 258 0.38 18.48 -1.57
C ASP A 258 0.31 19.12 -0.18
N ALA A 259 1.37 18.91 0.63
CA ALA A 259 1.50 19.53 1.94
C ALA A 259 1.53 21.05 1.83
N ARG A 260 0.90 21.74 2.80
CA ARG A 260 0.90 23.22 2.93
C ARG A 260 2.08 23.74 3.75
N GLY A 261 2.80 22.86 4.35
CA GLY A 261 4.02 23.14 5.10
C GLY A 261 4.48 21.93 5.87
N ILE A 262 5.75 21.88 6.20
CA ILE A 262 6.36 20.79 6.96
C ILE A 262 7.21 21.41 8.07
N THR A 263 7.12 20.83 9.26
CA THR A 263 7.93 21.21 10.42
C THR A 263 8.60 19.98 11.03
N VAL A 264 9.88 20.11 11.36
CA VAL A 264 10.66 19.10 12.08
C VAL A 264 11.05 19.67 13.43
N GLU A 265 10.72 18.94 14.49
CA GLU A 265 11.07 19.26 15.86
C GLU A 265 11.78 18.08 16.51
N VAL A 266 12.69 18.36 17.43
CA VAL A 266 13.50 17.33 18.12
C VAL A 266 13.37 17.45 19.62
N SER A 267 13.53 16.31 20.31
CA SER A 267 13.43 16.23 21.75
C SER A 267 14.30 15.09 22.31
N ASP A 268 14.79 15.23 23.51
CA ASP A 268 15.52 14.17 24.22
C ASP A 268 14.63 13.48 25.27
N ASP A 269 13.51 14.11 25.68
CA ASP A 269 12.62 13.64 26.75
C ASP A 269 11.21 13.27 26.31
N ASN A 270 10.92 13.41 24.99
CA ASN A 270 9.58 13.23 24.38
C ASN A 270 8.49 14.15 25.00
N LYS A 271 8.88 15.27 25.58
CA LYS A 271 7.97 16.23 26.21
C LYS A 271 8.21 17.64 25.69
N THR A 272 9.47 18.07 25.70
CA THR A 272 9.86 19.39 25.26
C THR A 272 10.48 19.29 23.88
N PHE A 273 9.76 19.80 22.89
CA PHE A 273 10.22 19.80 21.50
C PHE A 273 10.73 21.17 21.09
N ARG A 274 11.85 21.22 20.37
CA ARG A 274 12.38 22.41 19.75
C ARG A 274 12.42 22.25 18.24
N LYS A 275 11.98 23.27 17.52
CA LYS A 275 11.98 23.29 16.06
C LYS A 275 13.41 23.40 15.52
N VAL A 276 13.74 22.54 14.55
CA VAL A 276 15.03 22.55 13.85
C VAL A 276 14.88 22.95 12.38
N ALA A 277 13.72 22.66 11.76
CA ALA A 277 13.42 23.10 10.41
C ALA A 277 11.91 23.33 10.24
N SER A 278 11.56 24.24 9.35
CA SER A 278 10.17 24.45 8.94
C SER A 278 10.15 25.13 7.57
N GLU A 279 9.27 24.64 6.70
CA GLU A 279 9.03 25.22 5.39
C GLU A 279 7.53 25.30 5.11
N ALA A 280 7.06 26.39 4.54
CA ALA A 280 5.67 26.59 4.15
C ALA A 280 5.54 26.55 2.63
N TYR A 281 4.52 25.88 2.15
CA TYR A 281 4.26 25.72 0.72
C TYR A 281 2.97 26.47 0.34
N PRO A 282 2.95 27.12 -0.86
CA PRO A 282 1.75 27.79 -1.34
C PRO A 282 0.65 26.77 -1.64
N ALA A 283 -0.60 27.26 -1.71
CA ALA A 283 -1.69 26.44 -2.22
C ALA A 283 -1.42 26.02 -3.66
N MET A 284 -1.75 24.79 -3.99
CA MET A 284 -1.58 24.28 -5.36
C MET A 284 -2.40 25.10 -6.36
N LYS A 285 -1.84 25.25 -7.55
CA LYS A 285 -2.51 25.83 -8.70
C LYS A 285 -3.15 24.74 -9.56
N GLU A 286 -4.10 25.13 -10.39
CA GLU A 286 -4.71 24.22 -11.36
C GLU A 286 -3.67 23.59 -12.30
N THR A 287 -2.65 24.37 -12.67
CA THR A 287 -1.57 23.99 -13.59
C THR A 287 -0.50 23.09 -12.96
N ASP A 288 -0.46 22.94 -11.64
CA ASP A 288 0.53 22.09 -10.99
C ASP A 288 0.26 20.60 -11.34
N ALA A 289 1.32 19.82 -11.47
CA ALA A 289 1.19 18.44 -11.94
C ALA A 289 0.58 17.52 -10.87
N ASN A 290 -0.21 16.56 -11.31
CA ASN A 290 -0.55 15.37 -10.52
C ASN A 290 0.67 14.45 -10.53
N GLN A 291 1.36 14.33 -9.40
CA GLN A 291 2.59 13.55 -9.26
C GLN A 291 2.92 13.29 -7.79
N ILE A 292 4.00 12.57 -7.57
CA ILE A 292 4.62 12.45 -6.25
C ILE A 292 5.55 13.64 -6.05
N TYR A 293 5.29 14.42 -5.00
CA TYR A 293 6.18 15.51 -4.55
C TYR A 293 7.11 14.98 -3.46
N THR A 294 8.34 15.46 -3.47
CA THR A 294 9.37 15.12 -2.47
C THR A 294 9.84 16.39 -1.78
N HIS A 295 9.70 16.44 -0.48
CA HIS A 295 10.09 17.57 0.36
C HIS A 295 11.27 17.16 1.24
N THR A 296 12.38 17.87 1.12
CA THR A 296 13.58 17.62 1.94
C THR A 296 13.93 18.89 2.70
N LEU A 297 13.83 18.82 4.02
CA LEU A 297 14.27 19.87 4.92
C LEU A 297 15.64 19.50 5.47
N THR A 298 16.62 20.38 5.27
CA THR A 298 17.97 20.27 5.82
C THR A 298 18.15 21.23 6.98
N PHE A 299 18.91 20.84 7.98
CA PHE A 299 19.21 21.63 9.17
C PHE A 299 20.59 21.29 9.71
N ASP A 300 21.12 22.14 10.60
CA ASP A 300 22.38 21.85 11.25
C ASP A 300 22.33 20.50 11.98
N PRO A 301 23.40 19.68 11.90
CA PRO A 301 23.41 18.38 12.56
C PRO A 301 23.03 18.48 14.03
N VAL A 302 22.09 17.66 14.44
CA VAL A 302 21.60 17.62 15.81
C VAL A 302 21.52 16.18 16.31
N LYS A 303 22.03 15.96 17.52
CA LYS A 303 21.92 14.68 18.21
C LYS A 303 20.67 14.69 19.08
N THR A 304 19.76 13.76 18.84
CA THR A 304 18.44 13.69 19.49
C THR A 304 17.91 12.27 19.51
N ARG A 305 17.00 11.97 20.42
CA ARG A 305 16.30 10.68 20.47
C ARG A 305 14.92 10.71 19.81
N TYR A 306 14.17 11.79 19.98
CA TYR A 306 12.80 11.87 19.45
C TYR A 306 12.72 12.93 18.35
N VAL A 307 12.06 12.57 17.27
CA VAL A 307 11.82 13.48 16.14
C VAL A 307 10.32 13.55 15.88
N LYS A 308 9.77 14.76 16.00
CA LYS A 308 8.38 15.04 15.63
C LYS A 308 8.34 15.67 14.25
N VAL A 309 7.53 15.10 13.37
CA VAL A 309 7.30 15.62 12.02
C VAL A 309 5.83 15.98 11.91
N THR A 310 5.57 17.20 11.45
CA THR A 310 4.24 17.70 11.15
C THR A 310 4.19 18.08 9.68
N ALA A 311 3.20 17.56 8.92
CA ALA A 311 2.90 18.00 7.58
C ALA A 311 1.46 18.51 7.52
N LEU A 312 1.32 19.80 7.16
CA LEU A 312 0.03 20.48 7.11
C LEU A 312 -0.72 20.06 5.85
N SER A 313 -1.96 19.63 6.00
CA SER A 313 -2.84 19.26 4.91
C SER A 313 -3.55 20.49 4.31
N GLU A 314 -4.10 20.36 3.10
CA GLU A 314 -4.93 21.40 2.49
C GLU A 314 -6.31 21.42 3.17
N GLN A 315 -6.55 22.39 4.04
CA GLN A 315 -7.81 22.54 4.77
C GLN A 315 -8.88 23.28 3.99
N ASN A 316 -8.50 23.91 2.87
CA ASN A 316 -9.41 24.75 2.10
C ASN A 316 -9.05 24.68 0.61
N ILE A 317 -9.54 23.65 -0.06
CA ILE A 317 -9.29 23.40 -1.49
C ILE A 317 -9.51 24.69 -2.29
N PRO A 318 -8.53 25.10 -3.15
CA PRO A 318 -8.57 26.35 -3.87
C PRO A 318 -9.80 26.53 -4.77
N ALA A 319 -10.12 27.81 -5.07
CA ALA A 319 -11.34 28.21 -5.79
C ALA A 319 -11.47 27.64 -7.22
N TRP A 320 -10.37 27.29 -7.87
CA TRP A 320 -10.36 26.69 -9.22
C TRP A 320 -10.85 25.26 -9.26
N HIS A 321 -10.89 24.56 -8.10
CA HIS A 321 -11.24 23.15 -8.02
C HIS A 321 -12.72 22.94 -7.70
N GLY A 322 -13.34 21.89 -8.24
CA GLY A 322 -14.76 21.56 -7.97
C GLY A 322 -15.09 21.33 -6.51
N GLY A 323 -14.11 20.91 -5.70
CA GLY A 323 -14.24 20.74 -4.25
C GLY A 323 -13.89 21.96 -3.41
N LYS A 324 -13.83 23.16 -4.00
CA LYS A 324 -13.45 24.40 -3.33
C LYS A 324 -14.08 24.57 -1.94
N GLY A 325 -13.28 25.03 -0.99
CA GLY A 325 -13.74 25.30 0.37
C GLY A 325 -13.83 24.08 1.29
N ASN A 326 -13.68 22.88 0.76
CA ASN A 326 -13.58 21.65 1.55
C ASN A 326 -12.13 21.30 1.86
N PRO A 327 -11.86 20.49 2.88
CA PRO A 327 -10.53 19.94 3.10
C PRO A 327 -10.15 18.95 2.00
N GLY A 328 -8.86 18.89 1.66
CA GLY A 328 -8.26 17.88 0.80
C GLY A 328 -7.64 16.74 1.60
N PHE A 329 -7.35 15.65 0.93
CA PHE A 329 -6.55 14.55 1.48
C PHE A 329 -5.06 14.89 1.37
N LEU A 330 -4.29 14.52 2.38
CA LEU A 330 -2.83 14.46 2.37
C LEU A 330 -2.42 13.00 2.43
N PHE A 331 -1.74 12.50 1.39
CA PHE A 331 -1.18 11.15 1.37
C PHE A 331 0.33 11.22 1.58
N VAL A 332 0.83 10.41 2.51
CA VAL A 332 2.25 10.31 2.89
C VAL A 332 2.67 8.85 2.89
N ASP A 333 3.89 8.54 2.43
CA ASP A 333 4.41 7.16 2.40
C ASP A 333 5.54 6.89 3.40
N GLU A 334 6.56 7.70 3.44
CA GLU A 334 7.78 7.43 4.22
C GLU A 334 8.34 8.72 4.83
N ILE A 335 8.83 8.65 6.06
CA ILE A 335 9.62 9.70 6.69
C ILE A 335 11.08 9.24 6.77
N VAL A 336 11.93 9.82 5.94
CA VAL A 336 13.35 9.48 5.85
C VAL A 336 14.18 10.46 6.68
N LEU A 337 14.92 9.98 7.67
CA LEU A 337 15.85 10.77 8.48
C LEU A 337 17.30 10.41 8.15
N ASN A 338 18.16 11.41 7.90
CA ASN A 338 19.58 11.23 7.62
C ASN A 338 20.46 12.16 8.43
#